data_09ae255f082a2241604f407b4b5930dd
#
_entry.id   09ae255f082a2241604f407b4b5930dd
#
_cell.length_a   1.000
_cell.length_b   1.000
_cell.length_c   1.000
_cell.angle_alpha   90.00
_cell.angle_beta   90.00
_cell.angle_gamma   90.00
#
_symmetry.space_group_name_H-M   'P 1'
#
loop_
_entity.id
_entity.type
_entity.pdbx_description
1 polymer ?
#
loop_
_entity_poly.entity_id
_entity_poly.type
_entity_poly.pdbx_seq_one_letter_code
_entity_poly.pdbx_strand_id
1 'polypeptide(L)'
;MTIAPLPRSLDPLPAESLPGYVLRLAHRLEQAPARIADLTGLMPASRQGRLIPLRCLLRLEPLTMKNFTAATRLSEQEARALCLSSLGHRYPPLDLAGNRAQLNSGGIIGRGSWVFTRSTRYCPACLAGNGAAIQQLHGGAWQKLWHLPVVFACTTHRRLLTVRCPQCQGLVHAGAGIIDRPAELLHPAQCRNTTTAGEAGPHPAACGARLDAAEPDPGSPGTPDLRPLLALQEHLLDLLQPGGPPATTSIGQEITVSRYFTDLRLVAALIRGTWPQGRHWAGCPAAADALGRHVTRQREHADRGRREGLRRVHDQSIHGTPAAGLPGLRGPAHRRQRHPRSR
;
A
#
# COMPACT_ATOMS: atom_id res chain seq x y z
N MET A 1 25.77 -2.62 13.88
CA MET A 1 25.03 -3.16 15.05
C MET A 1 24.56 -4.55 14.71
N THR A 2 24.85 -5.54 15.55
CA THR A 2 24.30 -6.90 15.41
C THR A 2 22.90 -6.90 16.00
N ILE A 3 21.91 -7.31 15.19
CA ILE A 3 20.52 -7.43 15.67
C ILE A 3 20.39 -8.73 16.46
N ALA A 4 19.89 -8.64 17.68
CA ALA A 4 19.62 -9.79 18.54
C ALA A 4 18.29 -10.45 18.14
N PRO A 5 18.19 -11.79 18.23
CA PRO A 5 16.92 -12.48 18.03
C PRO A 5 15.85 -12.02 19.04
N LEU A 6 14.62 -11.90 18.57
CA LEU A 6 13.48 -11.61 19.44
C LEU A 6 13.21 -12.79 20.41
N PRO A 7 12.65 -12.53 21.61
CA PRO A 7 12.45 -13.56 22.62
C PRO A 7 11.48 -14.66 22.18
N ARG A 8 10.53 -14.34 21.30
CA ARG A 8 9.58 -15.27 20.71
C ARG A 8 9.53 -15.08 19.21
N SER A 9 9.37 -16.17 18.45
CA SER A 9 9.10 -16.19 17.01
C SER A 9 7.62 -16.44 16.73
N LEU A 10 7.24 -16.26 15.50
CA LEU A 10 5.91 -16.56 14.97
C LEU A 10 6.08 -17.02 13.52
N ASP A 11 5.41 -18.10 13.15
CA ASP A 11 5.45 -18.55 11.76
C ASP A 11 4.53 -17.68 10.90
N PRO A 12 4.95 -17.34 9.67
CA PRO A 12 4.10 -16.64 8.71
C PRO A 12 2.88 -17.50 8.36
N LEU A 13 1.72 -16.88 8.24
CA LEU A 13 0.54 -17.54 7.70
C LEU A 13 0.59 -17.58 6.17
N PRO A 14 -0.10 -18.52 5.52
CA PRO A 14 -0.19 -18.56 4.07
C PRO A 14 -0.66 -17.25 3.48
N ALA A 15 0.04 -16.78 2.44
CA ALA A 15 -0.22 -15.52 1.72
C ALA A 15 -0.19 -14.24 2.59
N GLU A 16 0.33 -14.31 3.81
CA GLU A 16 0.43 -13.17 4.71
C GLU A 16 1.33 -12.06 4.16
N SER A 17 0.98 -10.81 4.43
CA SER A 17 1.78 -9.63 4.10
C SER A 17 2.81 -9.34 5.20
N LEU A 18 3.93 -8.70 4.84
CA LEU A 18 4.92 -8.26 5.81
C LEU A 18 4.33 -7.38 6.93
N PRO A 19 3.46 -6.37 6.66
CA PRO A 19 2.82 -5.62 7.73
C PRO A 19 1.91 -6.48 8.61
N GLY A 20 1.16 -7.41 8.03
CA GLY A 20 0.30 -8.34 8.78
C GLY A 20 1.12 -9.18 9.76
N TYR A 21 2.22 -9.74 9.28
CA TYR A 21 3.16 -10.49 10.11
C TYR A 21 3.72 -9.64 11.26
N VAL A 22 4.14 -8.40 10.98
CA VAL A 22 4.65 -7.48 12.02
C VAL A 22 3.58 -7.17 13.07
N LEU A 23 2.31 -6.99 12.68
CA LEU A 23 1.21 -6.78 13.63
C LEU A 23 0.98 -7.99 14.54
N ARG A 24 1.00 -9.20 13.98
CA ARG A 24 0.83 -10.44 14.75
C ARG A 24 2.01 -10.69 15.68
N LEU A 25 3.23 -10.44 15.21
CA LEU A 25 4.43 -10.56 16.03
C LEU A 25 4.45 -9.52 17.17
N ALA A 26 4.03 -8.29 16.88
CA ALA A 26 3.89 -7.22 17.87
C ALA A 26 2.88 -7.60 18.96
N HIS A 27 1.71 -8.10 18.57
CA HIS A 27 0.69 -8.57 19.51
C HIS A 27 1.19 -9.76 20.37
N ARG A 28 1.92 -10.71 19.77
CA ARG A 28 2.51 -11.86 20.50
C ARG A 28 3.57 -11.43 21.53
N LEU A 29 4.32 -10.37 21.21
CA LEU A 29 5.38 -9.86 22.07
C LEU A 29 4.90 -8.74 23.01
N GLU A 30 3.63 -8.40 22.95
CA GLU A 30 3.04 -7.29 23.72
C GLU A 30 3.82 -5.97 23.55
N GLN A 31 4.21 -5.72 22.27
CA GLN A 31 4.97 -4.53 21.90
C GLN A 31 4.23 -3.70 20.85
N ALA A 32 4.53 -2.40 20.80
CA ALA A 32 4.07 -1.57 19.70
C ALA A 32 4.63 -2.05 18.36
N PRO A 33 3.84 -2.10 17.25
CA PRO A 33 4.32 -2.53 15.94
C PRO A 33 5.53 -1.73 15.44
N ALA A 34 5.60 -0.42 15.73
CA ALA A 34 6.75 0.41 15.41
C ALA A 34 8.03 -0.08 16.12
N ARG A 35 7.92 -0.54 17.36
CA ARG A 35 9.04 -1.11 18.10
C ARG A 35 9.53 -2.41 17.48
N ILE A 36 8.61 -3.26 17.02
CA ILE A 36 8.99 -4.49 16.30
C ILE A 36 9.69 -4.13 14.97
N ALA A 37 9.19 -3.13 14.25
CA ALA A 37 9.84 -2.67 13.02
C ALA A 37 11.27 -2.17 13.26
N ASP A 38 11.52 -1.46 14.35
CA ASP A 38 12.88 -1.04 14.78
C ASP A 38 13.75 -2.26 15.10
N LEU A 39 13.28 -3.14 15.97
CA LEU A 39 14.01 -4.33 16.45
C LEU A 39 14.34 -5.30 15.31
N THR A 40 13.55 -5.33 14.26
CA THR A 40 13.75 -6.20 13.09
C THR A 40 14.52 -5.53 11.95
N GLY A 41 14.91 -4.27 12.11
CA GLY A 41 15.66 -3.52 11.09
C GLY A 41 14.82 -3.14 9.85
N LEU A 42 13.49 -3.18 9.94
CA LEU A 42 12.60 -2.72 8.87
C LEU A 42 12.58 -1.19 8.76
N MET A 43 12.92 -0.49 9.84
CA MET A 43 13.02 0.97 9.86
C MET A 43 14.47 1.40 9.72
N PRO A 44 14.79 2.31 8.80
CA PRO A 44 16.14 2.86 8.71
C PRO A 44 16.43 3.76 9.92
N ALA A 45 17.59 3.58 10.55
CA ALA A 45 18.03 4.30 11.74
C ALA A 45 18.04 5.85 11.61
N SER A 46 18.03 6.35 10.38
CA SER A 46 18.12 7.79 10.06
C SER A 46 16.79 8.50 9.90
N ARG A 47 15.64 7.81 9.97
CA ARG A 47 14.34 8.44 9.79
C ARG A 47 13.64 8.68 11.12
N GLN A 48 13.42 9.95 11.41
CA GLN A 48 12.53 10.41 12.49
C GLN A 48 11.04 10.06 12.25
N GLY A 49 10.70 9.39 11.14
CA GLY A 49 9.35 8.95 10.81
C GLY A 49 9.21 7.43 10.97
N ARG A 50 8.23 7.01 11.73
CA ARG A 50 7.95 5.63 12.15
C ARG A 50 7.19 4.82 11.08
N LEU A 51 7.62 4.85 9.82
CA LEU A 51 6.91 4.20 8.70
C LEU A 51 7.77 3.11 8.08
N ILE A 52 7.25 1.89 7.97
CA ILE A 52 7.87 0.89 7.09
C ILE A 52 7.81 1.45 5.66
N PRO A 53 8.94 1.59 4.98
CA PRO A 53 8.93 2.05 3.60
C PRO A 53 8.10 1.12 2.72
N LEU A 54 7.22 1.66 1.88
CA LEU A 54 6.37 0.87 0.97
C LEU A 54 7.14 -0.11 0.10
N ARG A 55 8.41 0.21 -0.23
CA ARG A 55 9.30 -0.72 -0.94
C ARG A 55 9.49 -2.06 -0.19
N CYS A 56 9.38 -2.07 1.13
CA CYS A 56 9.48 -3.30 1.92
C CYS A 56 8.29 -4.26 1.68
N LEU A 57 7.13 -3.75 1.22
CA LEU A 57 6.03 -4.59 0.75
C LEU A 57 6.40 -5.34 -0.54
N LEU A 58 7.29 -4.77 -1.34
CA LEU A 58 7.77 -5.38 -2.57
C LEU A 58 8.89 -6.37 -2.29
N ARG A 59 9.95 -5.92 -1.64
CA ARG A 59 11.09 -6.76 -1.24
C ARG A 59 11.84 -6.14 -0.07
N LEU A 60 12.56 -6.97 0.65
CA LEU A 60 13.56 -6.54 1.62
C LEU A 60 14.92 -6.41 0.93
N GLU A 61 15.57 -5.28 1.12
CA GLU A 61 16.96 -5.08 0.69
C GLU A 61 17.91 -6.03 1.46
N PRO A 62 19.07 -6.40 0.93
CA PRO A 62 19.92 -7.45 1.51
C PRO A 62 20.24 -7.26 3.00
N LEU A 63 20.59 -6.04 3.42
CA LEU A 63 20.87 -5.74 4.82
C LEU A 63 19.60 -5.85 5.69
N THR A 64 18.48 -5.32 5.21
CA THR A 64 17.18 -5.44 5.90
C THR A 64 16.74 -6.89 5.99
N MET A 65 16.92 -7.67 4.93
CA MET A 65 16.65 -9.11 4.92
C MET A 65 17.45 -9.84 5.99
N LYS A 66 18.77 -9.63 6.01
CA LYS A 66 19.66 -10.22 7.01
C LYS A 66 19.24 -9.87 8.44
N ASN A 67 18.92 -8.60 8.67
CA ASN A 67 18.49 -8.12 9.99
C ASN A 67 17.14 -8.73 10.40
N PHE A 68 16.18 -8.72 9.48
CA PHE A 68 14.84 -9.23 9.71
C PHE A 68 14.85 -10.73 10.01
N THR A 69 15.57 -11.52 9.21
CA THR A 69 15.68 -12.98 9.44
C THR A 69 16.41 -13.30 10.73
N ALA A 70 17.48 -12.58 11.06
CA ALA A 70 18.19 -12.76 12.34
C ALA A 70 17.27 -12.46 13.53
N ALA A 71 16.48 -11.36 13.48
CA ALA A 71 15.56 -10.98 14.54
C ALA A 71 14.39 -11.96 14.70
N THR A 72 13.77 -12.37 13.59
CA THR A 72 12.54 -13.16 13.58
C THR A 72 12.78 -14.68 13.57
N ARG A 73 14.01 -15.12 13.28
CA ARG A 73 14.39 -16.52 13.05
C ARG A 73 13.73 -17.16 11.83
N LEU A 74 13.19 -16.35 10.92
CA LEU A 74 12.67 -16.84 9.65
C LEU A 74 13.84 -17.16 8.71
N SER A 75 13.64 -18.13 7.84
CA SER A 75 14.49 -18.31 6.66
C SER A 75 14.29 -17.12 5.68
N GLU A 76 15.27 -16.92 4.81
CA GLU A 76 15.11 -15.92 3.74
C GLU A 76 13.93 -16.21 2.82
N GLN A 77 13.61 -17.49 2.61
CA GLN A 77 12.48 -17.90 1.79
C GLN A 77 11.15 -17.47 2.42
N GLU A 78 10.97 -17.71 3.71
CA GLU A 78 9.79 -17.27 4.46
C GLU A 78 9.67 -15.75 4.48
N ALA A 79 10.77 -15.04 4.73
CA ALA A 79 10.79 -13.59 4.72
C ALA A 79 10.45 -13.01 3.32
N ARG A 80 10.97 -13.61 2.24
CA ARG A 80 10.60 -13.25 0.86
C ARG A 80 9.14 -13.55 0.55
N ALA A 81 8.57 -14.62 1.11
CA ALA A 81 7.18 -14.99 0.91
C ALA A 81 6.20 -13.95 1.47
N LEU A 82 6.60 -13.13 2.45
CA LEU A 82 5.82 -12.00 2.97
C LEU A 82 5.76 -10.81 2.00
N CYS A 83 6.59 -10.80 0.95
CA CYS A 83 6.72 -9.71 -0.02
C CYS A 83 6.08 -10.07 -1.38
N LEU A 84 5.90 -9.07 -2.24
CA LEU A 84 5.22 -9.20 -3.53
C LEU A 84 6.17 -9.36 -4.72
N SER A 85 7.50 -9.20 -4.54
CA SER A 85 8.47 -9.21 -5.65
C SER A 85 8.48 -10.51 -6.47
N SER A 86 8.11 -11.63 -5.86
CA SER A 86 8.01 -12.93 -6.55
C SER A 86 6.95 -12.95 -7.66
N LEU A 87 6.05 -11.96 -7.70
CA LEU A 87 4.99 -11.84 -8.69
C LEU A 87 5.38 -10.95 -9.88
N GLY A 88 6.54 -10.29 -9.87
CA GLY A 88 6.92 -9.29 -10.86
C GLY A 88 6.93 -9.82 -12.30
N HIS A 89 7.32 -11.08 -12.52
CA HIS A 89 7.33 -11.72 -13.82
C HIS A 89 5.92 -11.99 -14.40
N ARG A 90 4.90 -12.09 -13.53
CA ARG A 90 3.50 -12.31 -13.92
C ARG A 90 2.70 -11.02 -13.93
N TYR A 91 2.98 -10.12 -12.98
CA TYR A 91 2.30 -8.83 -12.80
C TYR A 91 3.31 -7.69 -12.98
N PRO A 92 3.49 -7.17 -14.21
CA PRO A 92 4.55 -6.21 -14.54
C PRO A 92 4.63 -4.95 -13.68
N PRO A 93 3.53 -4.39 -13.10
CA PRO A 93 3.65 -3.27 -12.18
C PRO A 93 4.56 -3.52 -10.98
N LEU A 94 4.80 -4.79 -10.60
CA LEU A 94 5.71 -5.19 -9.53
C LEU A 94 7.14 -5.47 -10.02
N ASP A 95 7.42 -5.37 -11.31
CA ASP A 95 8.78 -5.52 -11.84
C ASP A 95 9.67 -4.36 -11.39
N LEU A 96 10.56 -4.67 -10.44
CA LEU A 96 11.46 -3.69 -9.83
C LEU A 96 12.59 -3.28 -10.77
N ALA A 97 12.96 -4.12 -11.74
CA ALA A 97 14.03 -3.81 -12.69
C ALA A 97 13.55 -2.77 -13.71
N GLY A 98 12.36 -2.97 -14.28
CA GLY A 98 11.76 -2.05 -15.24
C GLY A 98 11.25 -0.74 -14.65
N ASN A 99 10.86 -0.75 -13.35
CA ASN A 99 10.17 0.38 -12.71
C ASN A 99 11.04 1.12 -11.66
N ARG A 100 12.35 0.96 -11.69
CA ARG A 100 13.27 1.51 -10.67
C ARG A 100 13.13 3.02 -10.46
N ALA A 101 12.93 3.79 -11.52
CA ALA A 101 12.75 5.25 -11.42
C ALA A 101 11.47 5.63 -10.68
N GLN A 102 10.36 4.91 -10.90
CA GLN A 102 9.09 5.14 -10.22
C GLN A 102 9.16 4.75 -8.73
N LEU A 103 9.92 3.71 -8.40
CA LEU A 103 10.13 3.26 -7.01
C LEU A 103 10.92 4.29 -6.20
N ASN A 104 11.91 4.91 -6.80
CA ASN A 104 12.78 5.90 -6.15
C ASN A 104 12.11 7.27 -5.97
N SER A 105 11.17 7.64 -6.85
CA SER A 105 10.48 8.93 -6.81
C SER A 105 9.29 9.01 -5.86
N GLY A 106 9.05 7.98 -5.05
CA GLY A 106 7.85 7.90 -4.19
C GLY A 106 6.55 7.62 -4.96
N GLY A 107 6.64 7.39 -6.27
CA GLY A 107 5.51 7.16 -7.18
C GLY A 107 4.84 5.78 -7.08
N ILE A 108 5.23 4.93 -6.13
CA ILE A 108 4.67 3.58 -5.95
C ILE A 108 3.15 3.61 -5.75
N ILE A 109 2.63 4.66 -5.13
CA ILE A 109 1.19 4.91 -4.95
C ILE A 109 0.68 5.94 -5.96
N GLY A 110 1.43 6.22 -7.01
CA GLY A 110 1.03 7.17 -8.05
C GLY A 110 -0.29 6.77 -8.71
N ARG A 111 -1.10 7.78 -9.09
CA ARG A 111 -2.34 7.54 -9.83
C ARG A 111 -2.03 6.77 -11.12
N GLY A 112 -2.61 5.60 -11.27
CA GLY A 112 -2.42 4.76 -12.46
C GLY A 112 -1.19 3.86 -12.48
N SER A 113 -0.37 3.84 -11.40
CA SER A 113 0.80 2.93 -11.33
C SER A 113 0.41 1.45 -11.30
N TRP A 114 -0.75 1.13 -10.75
CA TRP A 114 -1.23 -0.25 -10.52
C TRP A 114 -0.31 -1.10 -9.64
N VAL A 115 0.67 -0.50 -8.99
CA VAL A 115 1.53 -1.21 -8.03
C VAL A 115 0.75 -1.51 -6.77
N PHE A 116 0.19 -0.47 -6.13
CA PHE A 116 -0.60 -0.61 -4.90
C PHE A 116 -1.86 0.25 -4.91
N THR A 117 -2.86 -0.21 -4.18
CA THR A 117 -3.97 0.63 -3.74
C THR A 117 -3.54 1.56 -2.60
N ARG A 118 -4.20 2.71 -2.46
CA ARG A 118 -3.91 3.69 -1.37
C ARG A 118 -4.15 3.15 0.03
N SER A 119 -5.07 2.20 0.16
CA SER A 119 -5.41 1.51 1.40
C SER A 119 -5.41 0.02 1.12
N THR A 120 -5.11 -0.78 2.13
CA THR A 120 -5.34 -2.21 2.01
C THR A 120 -6.85 -2.49 1.97
N ARG A 121 -7.19 -3.64 1.45
CA ARG A 121 -8.53 -4.22 1.54
C ARG A 121 -8.48 -5.37 2.53
N TYR A 122 -9.64 -5.83 2.97
CA TYR A 122 -9.69 -6.99 3.84
C TYR A 122 -11.00 -7.78 3.69
N CYS A 123 -10.93 -9.05 4.03
CA CYS A 123 -12.08 -9.90 4.25
C CYS A 123 -12.20 -10.14 5.76
N PRO A 124 -13.32 -9.76 6.41
CA PRO A 124 -13.49 -9.97 7.85
C PRO A 124 -13.31 -11.43 8.27
N ALA A 125 -13.90 -12.36 7.54
CA ALA A 125 -13.80 -13.77 7.85
C ALA A 125 -12.37 -14.34 7.71
N CYS A 126 -11.57 -13.83 6.75
CA CYS A 126 -10.14 -14.18 6.71
C CYS A 126 -9.36 -13.64 7.90
N LEU A 127 -9.69 -12.41 8.37
CA LEU A 127 -9.06 -11.82 9.55
C LEU A 127 -9.46 -12.52 10.85
N ALA A 128 -10.66 -13.09 10.91
CA ALA A 128 -11.07 -13.95 12.03
C ALA A 128 -10.22 -15.24 12.13
N GLY A 129 -9.63 -15.68 11.02
CA GLY A 129 -8.79 -16.86 10.97
C GLY A 129 -9.55 -18.14 10.67
N ASN A 130 -8.84 -19.26 10.76
CA ASN A 130 -9.35 -20.59 10.41
C ASN A 130 -9.70 -21.46 11.65
N GLY A 131 -9.77 -20.86 12.84
CA GLY A 131 -10.04 -21.58 14.09
C GLY A 131 -8.79 -22.17 14.77
N ALA A 132 -7.61 -22.12 14.15
CA ALA A 132 -6.38 -22.56 14.81
C ALA A 132 -6.05 -21.65 16.02
N ALA A 133 -5.57 -22.23 17.13
CA ALA A 133 -5.30 -21.51 18.38
C ALA A 133 -4.43 -20.25 18.19
N ILE A 134 -3.40 -20.33 17.34
CA ILE A 134 -2.53 -19.19 17.03
C ILE A 134 -3.26 -18.04 16.33
N GLN A 135 -4.25 -18.34 15.49
CA GLN A 135 -5.05 -17.34 14.80
C GLN A 135 -6.19 -16.81 15.69
N GLN A 136 -6.73 -17.62 16.59
CA GLN A 136 -7.67 -17.15 17.60
C GLN A 136 -7.02 -16.10 18.52
N LEU A 137 -5.76 -16.31 18.90
CA LEU A 137 -5.02 -15.38 19.77
C LEU A 137 -4.50 -14.15 19.05
N HIS A 138 -4.01 -14.30 17.83
CA HIS A 138 -3.27 -13.22 17.13
C HIS A 138 -3.90 -12.81 15.79
N GLY A 139 -5.12 -13.29 15.50
CA GLY A 139 -5.85 -13.00 14.27
C GLY A 139 -5.35 -13.76 13.05
N GLY A 140 -6.18 -13.78 12.01
CA GLY A 140 -5.85 -14.31 10.70
C GLY A 140 -4.92 -13.40 9.89
N ALA A 141 -4.52 -13.89 8.72
CA ALA A 141 -3.56 -13.20 7.86
C ALA A 141 -4.13 -11.94 7.20
N TRP A 142 -3.43 -10.83 7.33
CA TRP A 142 -3.53 -9.73 6.38
C TRP A 142 -2.85 -10.13 5.08
N GLN A 143 -3.63 -10.45 4.06
CA GLN A 143 -3.07 -11.04 2.85
C GLN A 143 -2.35 -10.00 1.98
N LYS A 144 -1.16 -10.37 1.46
CA LYS A 144 -0.32 -9.48 0.65
C LYS A 144 -0.98 -9.07 -0.67
N LEU A 145 -1.79 -9.93 -1.27
CA LEU A 145 -2.49 -9.65 -2.51
C LEU A 145 -3.58 -8.59 -2.36
N TRP A 146 -4.08 -8.34 -1.15
CA TRP A 146 -5.12 -7.31 -0.93
C TRP A 146 -4.63 -5.87 -1.23
N HIS A 147 -3.33 -5.69 -1.37
CA HIS A 147 -2.76 -4.41 -1.81
C HIS A 147 -2.82 -4.21 -3.34
N LEU A 148 -3.03 -5.27 -4.12
CA LEU A 148 -3.04 -5.17 -5.58
C LEU A 148 -4.38 -4.64 -6.10
N PRO A 149 -4.39 -3.68 -7.05
CA PRO A 149 -5.63 -3.15 -7.64
C PRO A 149 -6.56 -4.21 -8.23
N VAL A 150 -5.99 -5.30 -8.75
CA VAL A 150 -6.72 -6.40 -9.40
C VAL A 150 -7.34 -7.40 -8.41
N VAL A 151 -7.12 -7.25 -7.10
CA VAL A 151 -7.71 -8.12 -6.08
C VAL A 151 -8.80 -7.37 -5.34
N PHE A 152 -10.06 -7.66 -5.63
CA PHE A 152 -11.22 -6.92 -5.15
C PHE A 152 -12.23 -7.79 -4.39
N ALA A 153 -12.11 -9.12 -4.46
CA ALA A 153 -13.00 -10.05 -3.80
C ALA A 153 -12.23 -11.17 -3.07
N CYS A 154 -12.85 -11.73 -2.06
CA CYS A 154 -12.42 -12.96 -1.40
C CYS A 154 -13.20 -14.13 -2.00
N THR A 155 -12.52 -15.01 -2.71
CA THR A 155 -13.12 -16.18 -3.36
C THR A 155 -13.52 -17.25 -2.34
N THR A 156 -12.75 -17.41 -1.28
CA THR A 156 -13.05 -18.33 -0.17
C THR A 156 -14.37 -17.99 0.54
N HIS A 157 -14.59 -16.70 0.85
CA HIS A 157 -15.78 -16.26 1.58
C HIS A 157 -16.83 -15.60 0.68
N ARG A 158 -16.63 -15.69 -0.65
CA ARG A 158 -17.56 -15.28 -1.73
C ARG A 158 -18.12 -13.87 -1.54
N ARG A 159 -17.27 -12.91 -1.22
CA ARG A 159 -17.64 -11.52 -0.93
C ARG A 159 -16.63 -10.52 -1.46
N LEU A 160 -17.08 -9.30 -1.72
CA LEU A 160 -16.17 -8.20 -2.03
C LEU A 160 -15.31 -7.86 -0.81
N LEU A 161 -14.05 -7.47 -1.06
CA LEU A 161 -13.16 -6.98 -0.02
C LEU A 161 -13.61 -5.62 0.50
N THR A 162 -13.56 -5.44 1.80
CA THR A 162 -13.89 -4.19 2.48
C THR A 162 -12.69 -3.25 2.52
N VAL A 163 -12.91 -1.95 2.40
CA VAL A 163 -11.85 -0.93 2.40
C VAL A 163 -11.95 0.03 3.59
N ARG A 164 -13.12 0.06 4.25
CA ARG A 164 -13.42 0.99 5.33
C ARG A 164 -13.67 0.26 6.63
N CYS A 165 -13.33 0.91 7.73
CA CYS A 165 -13.74 0.44 9.04
C CYS A 165 -15.25 0.65 9.22
N PRO A 166 -16.01 -0.33 9.72
CA PRO A 166 -17.46 -0.19 9.91
C PRO A 166 -17.82 0.88 10.94
N GLN A 167 -16.96 1.13 11.93
CA GLN A 167 -17.23 2.10 12.99
C GLN A 167 -16.81 3.52 12.60
N CYS A 168 -15.54 3.76 12.28
CA CYS A 168 -15.04 5.12 12.00
C CYS A 168 -15.16 5.54 10.53
N GLN A 169 -15.60 4.65 9.62
CA GLN A 169 -15.74 4.86 8.17
C GLN A 169 -14.43 5.31 7.48
N GLY A 170 -13.33 5.38 8.19
CA GLY A 170 -12.00 5.68 7.66
C GLY A 170 -11.48 4.52 6.79
N LEU A 171 -10.63 4.84 5.82
CA LEU A 171 -9.92 3.83 5.02
C LEU A 171 -8.99 3.03 5.94
N VAL A 172 -9.10 1.71 5.88
CA VAL A 172 -8.26 0.84 6.70
C VAL A 172 -6.83 0.84 6.16
N HIS A 173 -5.87 1.12 7.05
CA HIS A 173 -4.45 1.14 6.73
C HIS A 173 -4.12 1.98 5.49
N ALA A 174 -4.66 3.18 5.40
CA ALA A 174 -4.32 4.13 4.35
C ALA A 174 -2.85 4.54 4.43
N GLY A 175 -2.12 4.35 3.33
CA GLY A 175 -0.69 4.64 3.28
C GLY A 175 0.15 3.65 4.09
N ALA A 176 1.28 4.12 4.63
CA ALA A 176 2.17 3.33 5.49
C ALA A 176 1.73 3.28 6.97
N GLY A 177 0.57 3.87 7.30
CA GLY A 177 0.10 4.11 8.67
C GLY A 177 -0.30 2.89 9.48
N ILE A 178 -0.18 1.68 8.95
CA ILE A 178 -0.53 0.44 9.67
C ILE A 178 0.36 0.23 10.92
N ILE A 179 1.57 0.80 10.93
CA ILE A 179 2.57 0.58 11.99
C ILE A 179 2.85 1.86 12.78
N ASP A 180 2.51 3.03 12.23
CA ASP A 180 2.95 4.35 12.70
C ASP A 180 2.17 4.88 13.91
N ARG A 181 1.10 4.23 14.33
CA ARG A 181 0.25 4.79 15.37
C ARG A 181 0.56 4.17 16.71
N PRO A 182 0.61 4.96 17.80
CA PRO A 182 0.78 4.48 19.16
C PRO A 182 -0.48 3.74 19.64
N ALA A 183 -0.97 2.83 18.83
CA ALA A 183 -2.03 1.93 19.19
C ALA A 183 -1.36 0.75 19.90
N GLU A 184 -1.00 0.98 21.13
CA GLU A 184 -0.44 0.00 22.01
C GLU A 184 -1.37 -1.19 22.11
N LEU A 185 -0.81 -2.38 21.94
CA LEU A 185 -1.45 -3.67 22.22
C LEU A 185 -2.79 -3.95 21.48
N LEU A 186 -3.13 -3.21 20.43
CA LEU A 186 -4.30 -3.54 19.63
C LEU A 186 -4.11 -4.89 18.95
N HIS A 187 -5.17 -5.68 18.98
CA HIS A 187 -5.22 -6.93 18.22
C HIS A 187 -4.95 -6.67 16.73
N PRO A 188 -4.26 -7.54 15.99
CA PRO A 188 -3.94 -7.36 14.56
C PRO A 188 -5.14 -7.05 13.67
N ALA A 189 -6.31 -7.56 14.00
CA ALA A 189 -7.55 -7.29 13.29
C ALA A 189 -8.32 -6.04 13.80
N GLN A 190 -7.74 -5.20 14.65
CA GLN A 190 -8.38 -3.95 15.07
C GLN A 190 -8.02 -2.77 14.18
N CYS A 191 -8.99 -1.88 13.99
CA CYS A 191 -8.82 -0.64 13.26
C CYS A 191 -7.87 0.31 13.99
N ARG A 192 -6.84 0.76 13.28
CA ARG A 192 -5.80 1.66 13.81
C ARG A 192 -5.99 3.12 13.37
N ASN A 193 -7.14 3.46 12.79
CA ASN A 193 -7.44 4.84 12.44
C ASN A 193 -7.62 5.69 13.72
N THR A 194 -7.09 6.92 13.68
CA THR A 194 -7.35 7.89 14.77
C THR A 194 -8.78 8.40 14.66
N THR A 195 -9.44 8.50 15.80
CA THR A 195 -10.72 9.17 15.91
C THR A 195 -10.48 10.65 16.23
N THR A 196 -11.21 11.53 15.56
CA THR A 196 -11.23 12.97 15.86
C THR A 196 -12.24 13.28 16.96
N ALA A 197 -13.02 12.29 17.40
CA ALA A 197 -14.07 12.45 18.38
C ALA A 197 -13.51 12.13 19.78
N GLY A 198 -13.40 13.14 20.60
CA GLY A 198 -13.28 13.02 22.04
C GLY A 198 -11.97 13.52 22.61
N GLU A 199 -12.11 14.52 23.46
CA GLU A 199 -11.22 15.01 24.50
C GLU A 199 -9.72 15.18 24.20
N ALA A 200 -9.25 16.38 24.43
CA ALA A 200 -7.89 16.87 24.25
C ALA A 200 -6.86 16.11 25.11
N GLY A 201 -6.58 14.87 24.74
CA GLY A 201 -5.38 14.17 25.20
C GLY A 201 -4.20 14.46 24.28
N PRO A 202 -2.95 14.37 24.77
CA PRO A 202 -1.75 14.63 23.98
C PRO A 202 -1.57 13.65 22.81
N HIS A 203 -2.36 12.56 22.74
CA HIS A 203 -2.34 11.57 21.67
C HIS A 203 -3.76 11.17 21.26
N PRO A 204 -4.11 11.28 19.95
CA PRO A 204 -5.42 10.87 19.47
C PRO A 204 -5.60 9.35 19.65
N ALA A 205 -6.71 8.93 20.22
CA ALA A 205 -7.04 7.54 20.44
C ALA A 205 -7.25 6.81 19.09
N ALA A 206 -6.88 5.54 19.04
CA ALA A 206 -7.22 4.69 17.90
C ALA A 206 -8.70 4.27 17.96
N CYS A 207 -9.31 4.06 16.79
CA CYS A 207 -10.70 3.59 16.68
C CYS A 207 -10.93 2.26 17.42
N GLY A 208 -9.99 1.31 17.30
CA GLY A 208 -10.03 0.02 18.03
C GLY A 208 -11.11 -0.97 17.57
N ALA A 209 -11.99 -0.61 16.63
CA ALA A 209 -13.04 -1.51 16.18
C ALA A 209 -12.49 -2.81 15.62
N ARG A 210 -13.12 -3.95 15.96
CA ARG A 210 -12.78 -5.27 15.41
C ARG A 210 -13.24 -5.34 13.95
N LEU A 211 -12.30 -5.59 13.05
CA LEU A 211 -12.55 -5.71 11.61
C LEU A 211 -12.96 -7.12 11.20
N ASP A 212 -12.60 -8.10 12.00
CA ASP A 212 -12.91 -9.52 11.86
C ASP A 212 -14.31 -9.88 12.39
N ALA A 213 -14.88 -9.04 13.25
CA ALA A 213 -16.24 -9.20 13.76
C ALA A 213 -17.31 -8.54 12.86
N ALA A 214 -16.92 -7.93 11.74
CA ALA A 214 -17.88 -7.34 10.81
C ALA A 214 -18.76 -8.46 10.23
N GLU A 215 -20.03 -8.47 10.59
CA GLU A 215 -21.01 -9.39 10.04
C GLU A 215 -21.04 -9.34 8.51
N PRO A 216 -21.27 -10.47 7.83
CA PRO A 216 -21.60 -10.43 6.41
C PRO A 216 -22.80 -9.52 6.26
N ASP A 217 -22.73 -8.56 5.35
CA ASP A 217 -23.90 -7.79 4.95
C ASP A 217 -24.97 -8.80 4.51
N PRO A 218 -26.02 -9.04 5.34
CA PRO A 218 -27.04 -10.02 5.01
C PRO A 218 -27.65 -9.51 3.73
N GLY A 219 -27.56 -10.27 2.65
CA GLY A 219 -27.94 -9.90 1.29
C GLY A 219 -29.17 -9.01 1.26
N SER A 220 -28.94 -7.71 1.27
CA SER A 220 -30.01 -6.72 1.13
C SER A 220 -30.77 -7.01 -0.16
N PRO A 221 -32.12 -6.97 -0.18
CA PRO A 221 -32.89 -7.11 -1.40
C PRO A 221 -32.34 -6.10 -2.43
N GLY A 222 -31.73 -6.60 -3.52
CA GLY A 222 -31.04 -5.78 -4.51
C GLY A 222 -29.52 -5.92 -4.53
N THR A 223 -28.92 -6.82 -3.73
CA THR A 223 -27.50 -7.14 -3.84
C THR A 223 -27.19 -7.65 -5.25
N PRO A 224 -26.27 -7.00 -6.00
CA PRO A 224 -25.95 -7.44 -7.36
C PRO A 224 -25.41 -8.88 -7.34
N ASP A 225 -25.74 -9.64 -8.41
CA ASP A 225 -25.18 -10.98 -8.58
C ASP A 225 -23.65 -10.91 -8.62
N LEU A 226 -22.99 -11.40 -7.58
CA LEU A 226 -21.55 -11.40 -7.46
C LEU A 226 -20.86 -12.54 -8.22
N ARG A 227 -21.61 -13.54 -8.72
CA ARG A 227 -21.03 -14.71 -9.39
C ARG A 227 -20.07 -14.36 -10.52
N PRO A 228 -20.39 -13.45 -11.46
CA PRO A 228 -19.46 -13.08 -12.51
C PRO A 228 -18.18 -12.40 -11.98
N LEU A 229 -18.31 -11.56 -10.94
CA LEU A 229 -17.18 -10.88 -10.33
C LEU A 229 -16.30 -11.86 -9.57
N LEU A 230 -16.87 -12.84 -8.89
CA LEU A 230 -16.13 -13.89 -8.18
C LEU A 230 -15.40 -14.79 -9.18
N ALA A 231 -16.02 -15.20 -10.27
CA ALA A 231 -15.38 -15.99 -11.32
C ALA A 231 -14.22 -15.21 -11.96
N LEU A 232 -14.39 -13.92 -12.24
CA LEU A 232 -13.30 -13.06 -12.69
C LEU A 232 -12.18 -12.99 -11.66
N GLN A 233 -12.51 -12.84 -10.36
CA GLN A 233 -11.50 -12.79 -9.31
C GLN A 233 -10.74 -14.10 -9.16
N GLU A 234 -11.41 -15.25 -9.26
CA GLU A 234 -10.78 -16.58 -9.28
C GLU A 234 -9.78 -16.68 -10.43
N HIS A 235 -10.21 -16.33 -11.64
CA HIS A 235 -9.32 -16.29 -12.80
C HIS A 235 -8.09 -15.38 -12.59
N LEU A 236 -8.29 -14.17 -12.08
CA LEU A 236 -7.16 -13.25 -11.82
C LEU A 236 -6.20 -13.79 -10.75
N LEU A 237 -6.72 -14.47 -9.72
CA LEU A 237 -5.89 -15.09 -8.69
C LEU A 237 -5.10 -16.28 -9.25
N ASP A 238 -5.70 -17.11 -10.09
CA ASP A 238 -5.00 -18.23 -10.77
C ASP A 238 -3.85 -17.71 -11.64
N LEU A 239 -4.08 -16.63 -12.38
CA LEU A 239 -3.02 -15.97 -13.16
C LEU A 239 -1.89 -15.41 -12.28
N LEU A 240 -2.17 -15.00 -11.05
CA LEU A 240 -1.17 -14.48 -10.11
C LEU A 240 -0.41 -15.60 -9.38
N GLN A 241 -0.92 -16.83 -9.32
CA GLN A 241 -0.25 -17.94 -8.63
C GLN A 241 1.13 -18.23 -9.26
N PRO A 242 2.19 -18.43 -8.47
CA PRO A 242 3.52 -18.77 -8.99
C PRO A 242 3.53 -20.00 -9.90
N GLY A 243 2.72 -21.01 -9.59
CA GLY A 243 2.55 -22.24 -10.39
C GLY A 243 1.34 -22.18 -11.34
N GLY A 244 0.68 -21.04 -11.50
CA GLY A 244 -0.48 -20.88 -12.36
C GLY A 244 -0.14 -20.97 -13.86
N PRO A 245 -1.15 -20.89 -14.75
CA PRO A 245 -0.96 -21.03 -16.20
C PRO A 245 0.05 -20.02 -16.72
N PRO A 246 0.95 -20.40 -17.65
CA PRO A 246 1.95 -19.48 -18.24
C PRO A 246 1.32 -18.50 -19.23
N ALA A 247 0.18 -18.85 -19.82
CA ALA A 247 -0.55 -18.08 -20.82
C ALA A 247 -2.04 -18.03 -20.50
N THR A 248 -2.75 -17.12 -21.14
CA THR A 248 -4.21 -16.95 -21.06
C THR A 248 -4.73 -16.33 -22.35
N THR A 249 -6.04 -16.24 -22.50
CA THR A 249 -6.66 -15.65 -23.68
C THR A 249 -7.03 -14.19 -23.45
N SER A 250 -6.63 -13.30 -24.37
CA SER A 250 -7.07 -11.90 -24.45
C SER A 250 -7.53 -11.61 -25.88
N ILE A 251 -8.77 -11.14 -26.03
CA ILE A 251 -9.37 -10.79 -27.35
C ILE A 251 -9.23 -11.95 -28.35
N GLY A 252 -9.50 -13.19 -27.89
CA GLY A 252 -9.43 -14.40 -28.75
C GLY A 252 -8.01 -14.88 -29.09
N GLN A 253 -6.98 -14.25 -28.55
CA GLN A 253 -5.57 -14.64 -28.78
C GLN A 253 -4.94 -15.18 -27.52
N GLU A 254 -4.11 -16.20 -27.65
CA GLU A 254 -3.28 -16.68 -26.55
C GLU A 254 -2.11 -15.72 -26.32
N ILE A 255 -1.96 -15.25 -25.08
CA ILE A 255 -0.93 -14.30 -24.67
C ILE A 255 -0.32 -14.71 -23.34
N THR A 256 0.86 -14.17 -23.02
CA THR A 256 1.47 -14.35 -21.70
C THR A 256 0.67 -13.65 -20.62
N VAL A 257 0.73 -14.18 -19.38
CA VAL A 257 0.06 -13.57 -18.21
C VAL A 257 0.51 -12.13 -17.98
N SER A 258 1.78 -11.84 -18.16
CA SER A 258 2.29 -10.46 -18.01
C SER A 258 1.67 -9.51 -19.04
N ARG A 259 1.49 -9.96 -20.28
CA ARG A 259 0.81 -9.18 -21.33
C ARG A 259 -0.65 -8.97 -20.98
N TYR A 260 -1.36 -9.99 -20.47
CA TYR A 260 -2.75 -9.87 -20.04
C TYR A 260 -2.93 -8.75 -19.01
N PHE A 261 -2.12 -8.68 -17.95
CA PHE A 261 -2.21 -7.62 -16.97
C PHE A 261 -1.84 -6.23 -17.50
N THR A 262 -0.96 -6.17 -18.50
CA THR A 262 -0.65 -4.93 -19.23
C THR A 262 -1.86 -4.45 -20.03
N ASP A 263 -2.49 -5.34 -20.79
CA ASP A 263 -3.69 -5.05 -21.57
C ASP A 263 -4.87 -4.66 -20.67
N LEU A 264 -5.09 -5.40 -19.57
CA LEU A 264 -6.12 -5.06 -18.58
C LEU A 264 -5.96 -3.64 -18.03
N ARG A 265 -4.71 -3.25 -17.72
CA ARG A 265 -4.40 -1.88 -17.27
C ARG A 265 -4.71 -0.85 -18.35
N LEU A 266 -4.36 -1.12 -19.59
CA LEU A 266 -4.61 -0.24 -20.74
C LEU A 266 -6.12 -0.07 -20.97
N VAL A 267 -6.87 -1.17 -21.02
CA VAL A 267 -8.34 -1.16 -21.18
C VAL A 267 -9.01 -0.36 -20.05
N ALA A 268 -8.60 -0.60 -18.80
CA ALA A 268 -9.12 0.17 -17.67
C ALA A 268 -8.81 1.68 -17.78
N ALA A 269 -7.64 2.04 -18.33
CA ALA A 269 -7.29 3.43 -18.56
C ALA A 269 -8.14 4.05 -19.69
N LEU A 270 -8.37 3.33 -20.77
CA LEU A 270 -9.23 3.77 -21.89
C LEU A 270 -10.67 3.97 -21.44
N ILE A 271 -11.28 3.00 -20.73
CA ILE A 271 -12.65 3.13 -20.21
C ILE A 271 -12.80 4.38 -19.35
N ARG A 272 -11.82 4.65 -18.47
CA ARG A 272 -11.85 5.86 -17.62
C ARG A 272 -11.61 7.15 -18.41
N GLY A 273 -10.72 7.12 -19.37
CA GLY A 273 -10.35 8.28 -20.20
C GLY A 273 -11.48 8.73 -21.13
N THR A 274 -12.23 7.76 -21.64
CA THR A 274 -13.36 7.99 -22.55
C THR A 274 -14.70 8.17 -21.83
N TRP A 275 -14.72 8.28 -20.50
CA TRP A 275 -15.94 8.48 -19.74
C TRP A 275 -16.62 9.81 -20.10
N PRO A 276 -17.95 9.87 -20.37
CA PRO A 276 -18.99 8.85 -20.10
C PRO A 276 -19.16 7.78 -21.19
N GLN A 277 -18.59 7.92 -22.39
CA GLN A 277 -18.73 6.96 -23.48
C GLN A 277 -18.26 5.56 -23.09
N GLY A 278 -17.20 5.48 -22.26
CA GLY A 278 -16.70 4.22 -21.72
C GLY A 278 -17.68 3.42 -20.84
N ARG A 279 -18.86 3.98 -20.53
CA ARG A 279 -19.93 3.31 -19.75
C ARG A 279 -20.39 2.00 -20.39
N HIS A 280 -20.43 1.96 -21.72
CA HIS A 280 -20.86 0.75 -22.46
C HIS A 280 -19.97 -0.46 -22.19
N TRP A 281 -18.71 -0.24 -21.82
CA TRP A 281 -17.71 -1.29 -21.58
C TRP A 281 -17.66 -1.75 -20.11
N ALA A 282 -18.49 -1.19 -19.23
CA ALA A 282 -18.45 -1.48 -17.80
C ALA A 282 -19.11 -2.82 -17.41
N GLY A 283 -19.61 -3.59 -18.37
CA GLY A 283 -20.14 -4.94 -18.20
C GLY A 283 -21.54 -5.01 -17.56
N CYS A 284 -21.83 -4.19 -16.55
CA CYS A 284 -23.16 -4.13 -15.94
C CYS A 284 -23.46 -2.72 -15.41
N PRO A 285 -24.77 -2.36 -15.26
CA PRO A 285 -25.17 -1.03 -14.79
C PRO A 285 -24.55 -0.63 -13.43
N ALA A 286 -24.52 -1.54 -12.48
CA ALA A 286 -23.95 -1.26 -11.15
C ALA A 286 -22.45 -0.93 -11.20
N ALA A 287 -21.68 -1.65 -12.01
CA ALA A 287 -20.28 -1.36 -12.26
C ALA A 287 -20.09 -0.01 -12.98
N ALA A 288 -20.93 0.27 -13.98
CA ALA A 288 -20.97 1.54 -14.69
C ALA A 288 -21.19 2.72 -13.73
N ASP A 289 -22.18 2.62 -12.84
CA ASP A 289 -22.50 3.67 -11.87
C ASP A 289 -21.38 3.84 -10.83
N ALA A 290 -20.81 2.75 -10.33
CA ALA A 290 -19.66 2.79 -9.41
C ALA A 290 -18.45 3.46 -10.06
N LEU A 291 -18.15 3.12 -11.32
CA LEU A 291 -17.05 3.72 -12.08
C LEU A 291 -17.33 5.20 -12.37
N GLY A 292 -18.57 5.56 -12.73
CA GLY A 292 -19.00 6.95 -12.93
C GLY A 292 -18.75 7.80 -11.71
N ARG A 293 -19.21 7.35 -10.54
CA ARG A 293 -18.94 8.05 -9.26
C ARG A 293 -17.45 8.17 -8.96
N HIS A 294 -16.67 7.17 -9.34
CA HIS A 294 -15.20 7.21 -9.15
C HIS A 294 -14.55 8.25 -10.07
N VAL A 295 -14.88 8.24 -11.36
CA VAL A 295 -14.32 9.17 -12.36
C VAL A 295 -14.70 10.62 -12.03
N THR A 296 -15.95 10.88 -11.65
CA THR A 296 -16.41 12.21 -11.23
C THR A 296 -15.61 12.72 -10.05
N ARG A 297 -15.50 11.92 -8.98
CA ARG A 297 -14.68 12.29 -7.81
C ARG A 297 -13.22 12.56 -8.15
N GLN A 298 -12.63 11.79 -9.06
CA GLN A 298 -11.25 12.03 -9.50
C GLN A 298 -11.09 13.37 -10.24
N ARG A 299 -12.05 13.72 -11.10
CA ARG A 299 -12.06 14.99 -11.82
C ARG A 299 -12.19 16.17 -10.85
N GLU A 300 -13.12 16.11 -9.91
CA GLU A 300 -13.30 17.14 -8.87
C GLU A 300 -12.06 17.34 -8.01
N HIS A 301 -11.36 16.26 -7.65
CA HIS A 301 -10.08 16.36 -6.93
C HIS A 301 -8.96 16.97 -7.77
N ALA A 302 -8.91 16.64 -9.06
CA ALA A 302 -7.92 17.22 -9.97
C ALA A 302 -8.17 18.71 -10.19
N ASP A 303 -9.43 19.13 -10.28
CA ASP A 303 -9.80 20.53 -10.45
C ASP A 303 -9.56 21.36 -9.19
N ARG A 304 -9.83 20.79 -8.00
CA ARG A 304 -9.46 21.44 -6.72
C ARG A 304 -7.96 21.64 -6.62
N GLY A 305 -7.16 20.63 -6.90
CA GLY A 305 -5.69 20.75 -6.87
C GLY A 305 -5.15 21.77 -7.87
N ARG A 306 -5.75 21.88 -9.05
CA ARG A 306 -5.41 22.95 -10.02
C ARG A 306 -5.76 24.34 -9.50
N ARG A 307 -6.95 24.51 -8.92
CA ARG A 307 -7.39 25.80 -8.35
C ARG A 307 -6.51 26.23 -7.17
N GLU A 308 -6.13 25.30 -6.29
CA GLU A 308 -5.21 25.59 -5.18
C GLU A 308 -3.79 25.92 -5.67
N GLY A 309 -3.30 25.22 -6.71
CA GLY A 309 -2.03 25.52 -7.35
C GLY A 309 -2.01 26.93 -7.97
N LEU A 310 -3.07 27.29 -8.69
CA LEU A 310 -3.22 28.64 -9.27
C LEU A 310 -3.31 29.74 -8.20
N ARG A 311 -4.03 29.50 -7.10
CA ARG A 311 -4.08 30.45 -5.97
C ARG A 311 -2.71 30.67 -5.35
N ARG A 312 -1.93 29.61 -5.11
CA ARG A 312 -0.56 29.72 -4.57
C ARG A 312 0.36 30.51 -5.49
N VAL A 313 0.27 30.30 -6.81
CA VAL A 313 1.05 31.08 -7.79
C VAL A 313 0.62 32.54 -7.78
N HIS A 314 -0.68 32.81 -7.69
CA HIS A 314 -1.22 34.17 -7.61
C HIS A 314 -0.78 34.90 -6.34
N ASP A 315 -0.87 34.25 -5.18
CA ASP A 315 -0.43 34.79 -3.88
C ASP A 315 1.08 35.07 -3.87
N GLN A 316 1.89 34.20 -4.46
CA GLN A 316 3.33 34.45 -4.62
C GLN A 316 3.64 35.63 -5.57
N SER A 317 2.80 35.86 -6.57
CA SER A 317 2.95 37.02 -7.48
C SER A 317 2.54 38.34 -6.84
N ILE A 318 1.61 38.34 -5.88
CA ILE A 318 1.14 39.54 -5.17
C ILE A 318 2.07 39.91 -4.02
N HIS A 319 2.70 38.92 -3.37
CA HIS A 319 3.62 39.12 -2.24
C HIS A 319 5.09 39.03 -2.63
N GLY A 320 5.42 39.14 -3.92
CA GLY A 320 6.79 39.22 -4.42
C GLY A 320 7.50 40.43 -3.83
N THR A 321 8.43 40.19 -2.94
CA THR A 321 9.32 41.16 -2.30
C THR A 321 9.96 42.05 -3.36
N PRO A 322 10.05 43.41 -3.19
CA PRO A 322 10.72 44.27 -4.13
C PRO A 322 12.19 43.87 -4.23
N ALA A 323 12.67 43.89 -5.45
CA ALA A 323 14.05 43.52 -5.83
C ALA A 323 15.07 44.15 -4.90
N ALA A 324 15.83 43.35 -4.21
CA ALA A 324 17.07 43.74 -3.56
C ALA A 324 18.02 44.24 -4.66
N GLY A 325 18.52 45.47 -4.48
CA GLY A 325 19.32 46.21 -5.44
C GLY A 325 20.51 45.41 -5.98
N LEU A 326 20.81 45.63 -7.23
CA LEU A 326 22.01 45.18 -7.93
C LEU A 326 23.28 45.56 -7.14
N PRO A 327 24.16 44.59 -6.81
CA PRO A 327 25.49 44.93 -6.29
C PRO A 327 26.33 45.50 -7.43
N GLY A 328 26.86 46.73 -7.20
CA GLY A 328 27.70 47.45 -8.11
C GLY A 328 28.91 46.64 -8.59
N LEU A 329 29.18 46.82 -9.88
CA LEU A 329 30.43 46.44 -10.55
C LEU A 329 31.64 47.03 -9.83
N ARG A 330 32.42 46.24 -9.11
CA ARG A 330 33.78 46.54 -8.70
C ARG A 330 34.74 45.87 -9.67
N GLY A 331 35.60 46.68 -10.29
CA GLY A 331 36.62 46.25 -11.22
C GLY A 331 37.72 45.37 -10.61
N PRO A 332 38.57 44.78 -11.45
CA PRO A 332 39.50 43.71 -11.03
C PRO A 332 40.69 44.32 -10.26
N ALA A 333 40.89 43.84 -9.01
CA ALA A 333 42.07 44.15 -8.23
C ALA A 333 43.22 43.19 -8.60
N HIS A 334 44.35 43.81 -8.94
CA HIS A 334 45.64 43.18 -9.25
C HIS A 334 46.05 42.09 -8.24
N ARG A 335 46.27 40.92 -8.75
CA ARG A 335 46.87 39.79 -8.03
C ARG A 335 48.36 39.95 -7.98
N ARG A 336 48.95 40.40 -6.84
CA ARG A 336 50.39 40.33 -6.61
C ARG A 336 50.78 38.89 -6.30
N GLN A 337 51.70 38.34 -7.12
CA GLN A 337 52.43 37.12 -6.90
C GLN A 337 53.36 37.29 -5.67
N ARG A 338 53.31 36.31 -4.74
CA ARG A 338 54.34 36.11 -3.72
C ARG A 338 55.01 34.76 -3.98
N HIS A 339 56.31 34.83 -4.21
CA HIS A 339 57.24 33.69 -4.31
C HIS A 339 57.34 32.91 -2.98
N PRO A 340 57.61 31.62 -3.03
CA PRO A 340 57.92 30.83 -1.83
C PRO A 340 59.37 30.97 -1.48
N ARG A 341 59.68 31.17 -0.22
CA ARG A 341 61.02 31.00 0.35
C ARG A 341 61.12 29.60 0.98
N SER A 342 62.16 28.89 0.54
CA SER A 342 62.66 27.66 1.05
C SER A 342 63.22 27.79 2.50
N ARG A 343 62.83 26.85 3.37
CA ARG A 343 63.70 26.06 4.26
C ARG A 343 62.92 24.86 4.79
#